data_ea816d4b709e77ff01a65eeebac499df
#
_entry.id   ea816d4b709e77ff01a65eeebac499df
#
_cell.length_a   1.000
_cell.length_b   1.000
_cell.length_c   1.000
_cell.angle_alpha   90.00
_cell.angle_beta   90.00
_cell.angle_gamma   90.00
#
_symmetry.space_group_name_H-M   'P 1'
#
loop_
_entity.id
_entity.type
_entity.pdbx_description
1 polymer ?
#
loop_
_entity_poly.entity_id
_entity_poly.type
_entity_poly.pdbx_seq_one_letter_code
_entity_poly.pdbx_strand_id
1 'polypeptide(L)'
;RKTLRGKPVPKIIAVNAALVEKDLFLAHAADVKTTYGTAPDAAVRATGVVTTPRGVHFNVDSVQYELSLVGSFNVVNALAAIAVGQALGFTEETIKDGLKRLTGVPGRMERIAIGQSFTVFVDYAHDGPSIEAALTACREIAAAKKARVIILLGGEGGGRDQRKRPVMGQIAAHLADACIVSNVDPYEDDPLEIIEDIARAAEAAGKQRGTDLFAIEDRRAGIAKALALAQPNDVVLVTGKGAEQSIVIRGVSYDWDDRLIVAEALKQLSP
;
A
#
# COMPACT_ATOMS: atom_id res chain seq x y z
N ARG A 1 -11.53 34.69 -1.73
CA ARG A 1 -10.43 33.90 -2.33
C ARG A 1 -9.27 33.84 -1.35
N LYS A 2 -8.71 32.63 -1.13
CA LYS A 2 -7.46 32.49 -0.37
C LYS A 2 -6.30 32.99 -1.23
N THR A 3 -5.33 33.63 -0.62
CA THR A 3 -4.10 34.06 -1.30
C THR A 3 -2.89 33.32 -0.71
N LEU A 4 -1.94 32.97 -1.55
CA LEU A 4 -0.64 32.47 -1.14
C LEU A 4 0.43 33.44 -1.64
N ARG A 5 1.22 34.00 -0.71
CA ARG A 5 2.23 35.02 -1.02
C ARG A 5 1.67 36.19 -1.87
N GLY A 6 0.44 36.64 -1.51
CA GLY A 6 -0.23 37.76 -2.21
C GLY A 6 -0.89 37.42 -3.56
N LYS A 7 -0.76 36.19 -4.06
CA LYS A 7 -1.40 35.76 -5.32
C LYS A 7 -2.68 34.96 -5.03
N PRO A 8 -3.78 35.16 -5.80
CA PRO A 8 -4.96 34.33 -5.67
C PRO A 8 -4.64 32.86 -5.97
N VAL A 9 -5.11 31.96 -5.10
CA VAL A 9 -4.99 30.51 -5.33
C VAL A 9 -6.23 30.05 -6.09
N PRO A 10 -6.10 29.40 -7.27
CA PRO A 10 -7.24 28.88 -7.99
C PRO A 10 -7.92 27.78 -7.20
N LYS A 11 -9.26 27.67 -7.33
CA LYS A 11 -10.01 26.51 -6.88
C LYS A 11 -9.89 25.43 -7.93
N ILE A 12 -9.32 24.28 -7.56
CA ILE A 12 -9.12 23.16 -8.47
C ILE A 12 -9.91 21.96 -7.96
N ILE A 13 -10.62 21.31 -8.87
CA ILE A 13 -11.23 20.00 -8.65
C ILE A 13 -10.56 19.05 -9.64
N ALA A 14 -9.77 18.12 -9.12
CA ALA A 14 -9.21 17.00 -9.86
C ALA A 14 -9.81 15.71 -9.32
N VAL A 15 -10.49 14.92 -10.16
CA VAL A 15 -11.25 13.74 -9.74
C VAL A 15 -10.80 12.52 -10.56
N ASN A 16 -10.66 11.37 -9.88
CA ASN A 16 -10.42 10.12 -10.58
C ASN A 16 -11.61 9.79 -11.51
N ALA A 17 -11.35 9.61 -12.81
CA ALA A 17 -12.37 9.31 -13.79
C ALA A 17 -13.14 8.01 -13.53
N ALA A 18 -12.50 7.05 -12.85
CA ALA A 18 -13.11 5.77 -12.47
C ALA A 18 -14.06 5.87 -11.24
N LEU A 19 -14.10 7.01 -10.54
CA LEU A 19 -15.00 7.20 -9.41
C LEU A 19 -16.44 7.30 -9.91
N VAL A 20 -17.34 6.48 -9.38
CA VAL A 20 -18.77 6.46 -9.75
C VAL A 20 -19.42 7.81 -9.45
N GLU A 21 -19.07 8.42 -8.33
CA GLU A 21 -19.61 9.69 -7.85
C GLU A 21 -18.86 10.92 -8.39
N LYS A 22 -18.03 10.79 -9.42
CA LYS A 22 -17.20 11.89 -9.96
C LYS A 22 -18.01 13.16 -10.28
N ASP A 23 -19.24 12.99 -10.77
CA ASP A 23 -20.11 14.11 -11.16
C ASP A 23 -20.58 14.94 -9.98
N LEU A 24 -20.71 14.34 -8.77
CA LEU A 24 -21.02 15.07 -7.54
C LEU A 24 -19.90 16.10 -7.22
N PHE A 25 -18.64 15.70 -7.39
CA PHE A 25 -17.50 16.60 -7.19
C PHE A 25 -17.42 17.65 -8.29
N LEU A 26 -17.60 17.23 -9.54
CA LEU A 26 -17.54 18.13 -10.69
C LEU A 26 -18.70 19.15 -10.74
N ALA A 27 -19.80 18.89 -10.02
CA ALA A 27 -20.92 19.85 -9.89
C ALA A 27 -20.53 21.10 -9.09
N HIS A 28 -19.54 21.02 -8.19
CA HIS A 28 -19.12 22.15 -7.38
C HIS A 28 -18.41 23.23 -8.20
N ALA A 29 -18.57 24.50 -7.81
CA ALA A 29 -17.92 25.64 -8.48
C ALA A 29 -16.40 25.65 -8.24
N ALA A 30 -15.62 25.62 -9.32
CA ALA A 30 -14.16 25.72 -9.31
C ALA A 30 -13.65 26.52 -10.52
N ASP A 31 -12.44 27.08 -10.41
CA ASP A 31 -11.79 27.79 -11.50
C ASP A 31 -11.26 26.79 -12.57
N VAL A 32 -10.83 25.60 -12.13
CA VAL A 32 -10.41 24.49 -13.01
C VAL A 32 -11.04 23.21 -12.53
N LYS A 33 -11.57 22.44 -13.49
CA LYS A 33 -12.10 21.07 -13.24
C LYS A 33 -11.42 20.13 -14.22
N THR A 34 -10.91 19.01 -13.72
CA THR A 34 -10.24 18.01 -14.54
C THR A 34 -10.48 16.60 -13.98
N THR A 35 -10.39 15.60 -14.84
CA THR A 35 -10.40 14.19 -14.47
C THR A 35 -9.05 13.56 -14.75
N TYR A 36 -8.68 12.55 -13.96
CA TYR A 36 -7.46 11.80 -14.19
C TYR A 36 -7.70 10.31 -14.01
N GLY A 37 -6.88 9.48 -14.62
CA GLY A 37 -6.99 8.03 -14.48
C GLY A 37 -6.47 7.26 -15.70
N THR A 38 -6.80 5.97 -15.75
CA THR A 38 -6.50 5.09 -16.89
C THR A 38 -7.71 4.92 -17.82
N ALA A 39 -8.89 5.35 -17.38
CA ALA A 39 -10.12 5.27 -18.15
C ALA A 39 -10.04 6.13 -19.44
N PRO A 40 -10.71 5.70 -20.54
CA PRO A 40 -10.63 6.41 -21.81
C PRO A 40 -11.13 7.86 -21.77
N ASP A 41 -12.04 8.18 -20.85
CA ASP A 41 -12.65 9.49 -20.64
C ASP A 41 -11.89 10.40 -19.68
N ALA A 42 -10.75 9.95 -19.15
CA ALA A 42 -9.91 10.77 -18.28
C ALA A 42 -9.20 11.87 -19.10
N ALA A 43 -9.27 13.11 -18.64
CA ALA A 43 -8.59 14.25 -19.29
C ALA A 43 -7.06 14.14 -19.15
N VAL A 44 -6.57 13.69 -17.99
CA VAL A 44 -5.16 13.35 -17.77
C VAL A 44 -5.08 11.83 -17.68
N ARG A 45 -4.73 11.20 -18.80
CA ARG A 45 -4.81 9.75 -18.95
C ARG A 45 -3.45 9.10 -19.05
N ALA A 46 -3.23 8.04 -18.24
CA ALA A 46 -2.07 7.19 -18.42
C ALA A 46 -2.33 6.10 -19.47
N THR A 47 -1.32 5.87 -20.29
CA THR A 47 -1.23 4.77 -21.27
C THR A 47 0.13 4.09 -21.16
N GLY A 48 0.26 2.86 -21.69
CA GLY A 48 1.53 2.15 -21.72
C GLY A 48 2.13 1.91 -20.33
N VAL A 49 1.30 1.59 -19.34
CA VAL A 49 1.75 1.34 -17.96
C VAL A 49 2.57 0.06 -17.91
N VAL A 50 3.80 0.17 -17.37
CA VAL A 50 4.71 -0.96 -17.14
C VAL A 50 5.17 -0.94 -15.69
N THR A 51 4.87 -2.01 -14.96
CA THR A 51 5.28 -2.19 -13.55
C THR A 51 6.59 -2.99 -13.49
N THR A 52 7.51 -2.54 -12.64
CA THR A 52 8.78 -3.22 -12.37
C THR A 52 9.03 -3.30 -10.86
N PRO A 53 9.96 -4.15 -10.39
CA PRO A 53 10.35 -4.17 -8.97
C PRO A 53 11.00 -2.87 -8.47
N ARG A 54 11.31 -1.94 -9.37
CA ARG A 54 11.94 -0.65 -9.05
C ARG A 54 11.02 0.55 -9.19
N GLY A 55 9.81 0.35 -9.73
CA GLY A 55 8.86 1.43 -9.94
C GLY A 55 7.97 1.21 -11.17
N VAL A 56 7.31 2.25 -11.62
CA VAL A 56 6.38 2.20 -12.75
C VAL A 56 6.76 3.24 -13.80
N HIS A 57 6.53 2.88 -15.07
CA HIS A 57 6.66 3.76 -16.23
C HIS A 57 5.29 3.87 -16.90
N PHE A 58 4.94 5.05 -17.38
CA PHE A 58 3.70 5.28 -18.12
C PHE A 58 3.82 6.54 -18.96
N ASN A 59 2.90 6.70 -19.91
CA ASN A 59 2.81 7.91 -20.71
C ASN A 59 1.55 8.69 -20.37
N VAL A 60 1.64 10.02 -20.36
CA VAL A 60 0.50 10.94 -20.44
C VAL A 60 0.70 11.74 -21.71
N ASP A 61 -0.24 11.64 -22.65
CA ASP A 61 -0.09 12.15 -24.01
C ASP A 61 1.22 11.64 -24.67
N SER A 62 2.11 12.53 -25.08
CA SER A 62 3.41 12.20 -25.66
C SER A 62 4.55 12.10 -24.66
N VAL A 63 4.28 12.34 -23.37
CA VAL A 63 5.31 12.44 -22.30
C VAL A 63 5.43 11.15 -21.52
N GLN A 64 6.63 10.64 -21.44
CA GLN A 64 6.95 9.50 -20.61
C GLN A 64 7.30 9.93 -19.17
N TYR A 65 6.62 9.34 -18.22
CA TYR A 65 6.87 9.49 -16.78
C TYR A 65 7.48 8.21 -16.19
N GLU A 66 8.33 8.41 -15.20
CA GLU A 66 8.98 7.37 -14.43
C GLU A 66 8.81 7.66 -12.94
N LEU A 67 8.36 6.66 -12.18
CA LEU A 67 8.25 6.72 -10.73
C LEU A 67 9.07 5.61 -10.11
N SER A 68 9.81 5.93 -9.06
CA SER A 68 10.48 4.93 -8.20
C SER A 68 9.53 4.26 -7.21
N LEU A 69 8.22 4.52 -7.29
CA LEU A 69 7.19 3.91 -6.46
C LEU A 69 6.67 2.63 -7.10
N VAL A 70 6.62 1.56 -6.33
CA VAL A 70 6.18 0.22 -6.76
C VAL A 70 4.65 0.11 -6.72
N GLY A 71 4.07 -0.59 -7.71
CA GLY A 71 2.64 -0.87 -7.81
C GLY A 71 1.91 0.05 -8.78
N SER A 72 1.05 -0.54 -9.61
CA SER A 72 0.26 0.16 -10.64
C SER A 72 -0.68 1.22 -10.08
N PHE A 73 -1.14 1.07 -8.83
CA PHE A 73 -1.96 2.09 -8.14
C PHE A 73 -1.23 3.43 -7.98
N ASN A 74 0.12 3.44 -7.93
CA ASN A 74 0.90 4.67 -7.87
C ASN A 74 0.84 5.49 -9.16
N VAL A 75 0.47 4.88 -10.29
CA VAL A 75 0.18 5.62 -11.52
C VAL A 75 -1.00 6.58 -11.30
N VAL A 76 -2.08 6.10 -10.68
CA VAL A 76 -3.26 6.92 -10.37
C VAL A 76 -2.91 8.06 -9.40
N ASN A 77 -2.07 7.78 -8.40
CA ASN A 77 -1.56 8.80 -7.48
C ASN A 77 -0.73 9.87 -8.21
N ALA A 78 0.14 9.45 -9.13
CA ALA A 78 0.93 10.37 -9.95
C ALA A 78 0.07 11.20 -10.89
N LEU A 79 -0.96 10.60 -11.50
CA LEU A 79 -1.90 11.31 -12.38
C LEU A 79 -2.66 12.40 -11.62
N ALA A 80 -3.03 12.17 -10.36
CA ALA A 80 -3.59 13.21 -9.51
C ALA A 80 -2.63 14.39 -9.34
N ALA A 81 -1.35 14.11 -9.07
CA ALA A 81 -0.32 15.14 -8.94
C ALA A 81 -0.06 15.87 -10.27
N ILE A 82 -0.04 15.16 -11.40
CA ILE A 82 0.08 15.74 -12.74
C ILE A 82 -1.10 16.67 -13.03
N ALA A 83 -2.33 16.20 -12.82
CA ALA A 83 -3.55 16.96 -13.06
C ALA A 83 -3.59 18.27 -12.25
N VAL A 84 -3.23 18.20 -10.97
CA VAL A 84 -3.15 19.40 -10.11
C VAL A 84 -1.99 20.29 -10.53
N GLY A 85 -0.83 19.75 -10.86
CA GLY A 85 0.33 20.51 -11.32
C GLY A 85 0.04 21.29 -12.60
N GLN A 86 -0.60 20.64 -13.59
CA GLN A 86 -1.05 21.29 -14.82
C GLN A 86 -2.08 22.40 -14.54
N ALA A 87 -3.06 22.14 -13.68
CA ALA A 87 -4.06 23.13 -13.29
C ALA A 87 -3.47 24.34 -12.52
N LEU A 88 -2.34 24.17 -11.87
CA LEU A 88 -1.56 25.24 -11.22
C LEU A 88 -0.62 25.98 -12.18
N GLY A 89 -0.51 25.52 -13.43
CA GLY A 89 0.34 26.13 -14.46
C GLY A 89 1.81 25.76 -14.35
N PHE A 90 2.16 24.65 -13.68
CA PHE A 90 3.53 24.12 -13.72
C PHE A 90 3.84 23.58 -15.12
N THR A 91 5.08 23.73 -15.54
CA THR A 91 5.55 23.14 -16.79
C THR A 91 5.64 21.61 -16.65
N GLU A 92 5.47 20.92 -17.76
CA GLU A 92 5.59 19.47 -17.84
C GLU A 92 6.92 18.97 -17.29
N GLU A 93 8.03 19.64 -17.62
CA GLU A 93 9.36 19.34 -17.11
C GLU A 93 9.42 19.43 -15.58
N THR A 94 8.84 20.51 -15.00
CA THR A 94 8.78 20.67 -13.53
C THR A 94 8.01 19.55 -12.87
N ILE A 95 6.88 19.13 -13.44
CA ILE A 95 6.05 18.04 -12.92
C ILE A 95 6.81 16.71 -13.01
N LYS A 96 7.41 16.43 -14.16
CA LYS A 96 8.21 15.22 -14.42
C LYS A 96 9.38 15.11 -13.46
N ASP A 97 10.14 16.17 -13.27
CA ASP A 97 11.26 16.22 -12.34
C ASP A 97 10.82 16.05 -10.89
N GLY A 98 9.70 16.66 -10.51
CA GLY A 98 9.12 16.49 -9.18
C GLY A 98 8.75 15.04 -8.88
N LEU A 99 8.10 14.37 -9.81
CA LEU A 99 7.74 12.96 -9.69
C LEU A 99 8.97 12.04 -9.66
N LYS A 100 9.96 12.29 -10.51
CA LYS A 100 11.21 11.52 -10.56
C LYS A 100 12.02 11.60 -9.26
N ARG A 101 12.00 12.75 -8.57
CA ARG A 101 12.68 12.94 -7.27
C ARG A 101 12.03 12.21 -6.11
N LEU A 102 10.78 11.75 -6.26
CA LEU A 102 10.08 10.99 -5.24
C LEU A 102 10.57 9.53 -5.26
N THR A 103 11.56 9.22 -4.44
CA THR A 103 12.20 7.90 -4.38
C THR A 103 11.47 6.91 -3.50
N GLY A 104 10.52 7.35 -2.68
CA GLY A 104 9.72 6.52 -1.78
C GLY A 104 8.79 7.37 -0.92
N VAL A 105 7.80 6.74 -0.37
CA VAL A 105 6.92 7.31 0.67
C VAL A 105 7.04 6.40 1.89
N PRO A 106 7.45 6.90 3.06
CA PRO A 106 7.61 6.06 4.25
C PRO A 106 6.36 5.22 4.53
N GLY A 107 6.53 3.92 4.70
CA GLY A 107 5.45 2.97 5.00
C GLY A 107 4.42 2.79 3.88
N ARG A 108 4.73 3.13 2.63
CA ARG A 108 3.89 2.89 1.45
C ARG A 108 4.67 2.08 0.42
N MET A 109 4.47 0.77 0.41
CA MET A 109 5.30 -0.17 -0.36
C MET A 109 6.79 0.15 -0.20
N GLU A 110 7.19 0.53 1.01
CA GLU A 110 8.57 0.88 1.33
C GLU A 110 9.43 -0.38 1.33
N ARG A 111 10.41 -0.42 0.45
CA ARG A 111 11.31 -1.56 0.34
C ARG A 111 12.37 -1.53 1.43
N ILE A 112 12.46 -2.60 2.24
CA ILE A 112 13.52 -2.79 3.23
C ILE A 112 14.56 -3.73 2.65
N ALA A 113 15.80 -3.25 2.52
CA ALA A 113 16.91 -4.00 1.90
C ALA A 113 18.17 -3.94 2.79
N ILE A 114 18.52 -5.07 3.42
CA ILE A 114 19.67 -5.24 4.32
C ILE A 114 20.66 -6.28 3.76
N GLY A 115 20.48 -6.70 2.50
CA GLY A 115 21.33 -7.71 1.87
C GLY A 115 20.69 -9.08 1.69
N GLN A 116 19.45 -9.27 2.14
CA GLN A 116 18.71 -10.53 1.99
C GLN A 116 18.44 -10.89 0.50
N SER A 117 18.26 -12.18 0.22
CA SER A 117 18.03 -12.72 -1.13
C SER A 117 16.58 -12.66 -1.62
N PHE A 118 15.66 -12.11 -0.85
CA PHE A 118 14.24 -11.93 -1.13
C PHE A 118 13.82 -10.46 -0.97
N THR A 119 12.66 -10.10 -1.47
CA THR A 119 12.15 -8.72 -1.39
C THR A 119 11.26 -8.56 -0.18
N VAL A 120 11.40 -7.45 0.56
CA VAL A 120 10.52 -7.10 1.69
C VAL A 120 9.95 -5.71 1.47
N PHE A 121 8.63 -5.60 1.64
CA PHE A 121 7.91 -4.33 1.66
C PHE A 121 7.21 -4.12 2.99
N VAL A 122 7.20 -2.87 3.45
CA VAL A 122 6.35 -2.39 4.55
C VAL A 122 5.31 -1.45 3.97
N ASP A 123 4.03 -1.69 4.27
CA ASP A 123 2.90 -0.93 3.75
C ASP A 123 1.84 -0.61 4.81
N TYR A 124 1.06 0.42 4.59
CA TYR A 124 -0.01 0.84 5.49
C TYR A 124 -1.36 0.15 5.19
N ALA A 125 -1.45 -0.70 4.18
CA ALA A 125 -2.68 -1.39 3.80
C ALA A 125 -3.35 -2.05 5.02
N HIS A 126 -4.60 -1.66 5.31
CA HIS A 126 -5.35 -2.06 6.51
C HIS A 126 -6.85 -2.28 6.24
N ASP A 127 -7.25 -2.36 4.98
CA ASP A 127 -8.59 -2.70 4.50
C ASP A 127 -8.52 -3.57 3.24
N GLY A 128 -9.66 -4.13 2.82
CA GLY A 128 -9.71 -5.04 1.67
C GLY A 128 -9.10 -4.46 0.40
N PRO A 129 -9.57 -3.30 -0.10
CA PRO A 129 -9.05 -2.72 -1.34
C PRO A 129 -7.56 -2.40 -1.30
N SER A 130 -7.04 -1.88 -0.18
CA SER A 130 -5.61 -1.56 -0.06
C SER A 130 -4.73 -2.81 0.03
N ILE A 131 -5.18 -3.87 0.73
CA ILE A 131 -4.48 -5.16 0.77
C ILE A 131 -4.47 -5.81 -0.61
N GLU A 132 -5.61 -5.79 -1.32
CA GLU A 132 -5.69 -6.31 -2.68
C GLU A 132 -4.71 -5.62 -3.62
N ALA A 133 -4.66 -4.29 -3.59
CA ALA A 133 -3.75 -3.50 -4.42
C ALA A 133 -2.28 -3.79 -4.10
N ALA A 134 -1.91 -3.86 -2.81
CA ALA A 134 -0.55 -4.15 -2.39
C ALA A 134 -0.13 -5.59 -2.74
N LEU A 135 -1.01 -6.58 -2.52
CA LEU A 135 -0.75 -7.98 -2.89
C LEU A 135 -0.65 -8.17 -4.40
N THR A 136 -1.50 -7.50 -5.18
CA THR A 136 -1.44 -7.52 -6.65
C THR A 136 -0.07 -7.03 -7.13
N ALA A 137 0.42 -5.92 -6.59
CA ALA A 137 1.76 -5.42 -6.89
C ALA A 137 2.87 -6.43 -6.51
N CYS A 138 2.75 -7.09 -5.36
CA CYS A 138 3.68 -8.14 -4.94
C CYS A 138 3.63 -9.36 -5.89
N ARG A 139 2.43 -9.76 -6.36
CA ARG A 139 2.25 -10.84 -7.34
C ARG A 139 2.89 -10.52 -8.70
N GLU A 140 2.73 -9.30 -9.18
CA GLU A 140 3.38 -8.84 -10.42
C GLU A 140 4.91 -8.98 -10.32
N ILE A 141 5.49 -8.60 -9.17
CA ILE A 141 6.94 -8.73 -8.90
C ILE A 141 7.37 -10.20 -8.81
N ALA A 142 6.61 -11.02 -8.08
CA ALA A 142 6.91 -12.43 -7.86
C ALA A 142 6.78 -13.26 -9.14
N ALA A 143 5.82 -12.93 -10.02
CA ALA A 143 5.53 -13.66 -11.25
C ALA A 143 6.75 -13.77 -12.18
N ALA A 144 7.57 -12.72 -12.27
CA ALA A 144 8.77 -12.70 -13.11
C ALA A 144 9.78 -13.80 -12.73
N LYS A 145 9.74 -14.29 -11.50
CA LYS A 145 10.65 -15.31 -10.97
C LYS A 145 9.94 -16.57 -10.49
N LYS A 146 8.63 -16.70 -10.71
CA LYS A 146 7.77 -17.77 -10.19
C LYS A 146 7.92 -17.93 -8.65
N ALA A 147 8.10 -16.82 -7.97
CA ALA A 147 8.34 -16.75 -6.54
C ALA A 147 7.04 -16.65 -5.74
N ARG A 148 7.12 -16.92 -4.45
CA ARG A 148 5.97 -16.84 -3.52
C ARG A 148 5.78 -15.44 -3.00
N VAL A 149 4.54 -15.15 -2.57
CA VAL A 149 4.16 -13.95 -1.81
C VAL A 149 3.74 -14.36 -0.41
N ILE A 150 4.37 -13.78 0.59
CA ILE A 150 4.08 -14.00 2.01
C ILE A 150 3.56 -12.68 2.57
N ILE A 151 2.40 -12.69 3.23
CA ILE A 151 1.84 -11.48 3.85
C ILE A 151 1.79 -11.61 5.37
N LEU A 152 2.16 -10.54 6.06
CA LEU A 152 1.75 -10.28 7.44
C LEU A 152 0.68 -9.19 7.42
N LEU A 153 -0.49 -9.49 7.99
CA LEU A 153 -1.62 -8.58 8.08
C LEU A 153 -2.25 -8.66 9.48
N GLY A 154 -3.07 -7.67 9.79
CA GLY A 154 -3.83 -7.64 11.04
C GLY A 154 -4.94 -6.62 10.98
N GLY A 155 -5.77 -6.61 12.01
CA GLY A 155 -6.87 -5.68 12.17
C GLY A 155 -6.68 -4.74 13.35
N GLU A 156 -7.41 -3.65 13.33
CA GLU A 156 -7.53 -2.71 14.44
C GLU A 156 -8.77 -3.02 15.27
N GLY A 157 -8.69 -2.71 16.57
CA GLY A 157 -9.81 -2.65 17.50
C GLY A 157 -10.35 -1.23 17.70
N GLY A 158 -10.76 -0.90 18.93
CA GLY A 158 -11.13 0.46 19.32
C GLY A 158 -12.34 1.02 18.56
N GLY A 159 -13.34 0.19 18.25
CA GLY A 159 -14.55 0.60 17.55
C GLY A 159 -14.38 0.81 16.04
N ARG A 160 -13.28 0.34 15.44
CA ARG A 160 -13.08 0.35 13.98
C ARG A 160 -14.03 -0.65 13.30
N ASP A 161 -14.23 -0.50 11.98
CA ASP A 161 -15.14 -1.36 11.20
C ASP A 161 -14.64 -2.82 11.18
N GLN A 162 -15.33 -3.68 11.94
CA GLN A 162 -15.00 -5.11 12.06
C GLN A 162 -15.32 -5.88 10.76
N ARG A 163 -16.24 -5.37 9.92
CA ARG A 163 -16.65 -6.04 8.67
C ARG A 163 -15.49 -6.16 7.67
N LYS A 164 -14.47 -5.32 7.79
CA LYS A 164 -13.26 -5.40 6.95
C LYS A 164 -12.41 -6.63 7.25
N ARG A 165 -12.42 -7.15 8.49
CA ARG A 165 -11.56 -8.25 8.95
C ARG A 165 -11.69 -9.53 8.11
N PRO A 166 -12.90 -10.13 7.93
CA PRO A 166 -13.02 -11.31 7.09
C PRO A 166 -12.72 -11.06 5.61
N VAL A 167 -13.02 -9.87 5.09
CA VAL A 167 -12.67 -9.51 3.70
C VAL A 167 -11.15 -9.51 3.50
N MET A 168 -10.39 -8.96 4.46
CA MET A 168 -8.92 -8.95 4.42
C MET A 168 -8.35 -10.36 4.44
N GLY A 169 -8.91 -11.25 5.28
CA GLY A 169 -8.49 -12.67 5.36
C GLY A 169 -8.73 -13.41 4.05
N GLN A 170 -9.89 -13.25 3.43
CA GLN A 170 -10.22 -13.86 2.14
C GLN A 170 -9.27 -13.37 1.02
N ILE A 171 -9.04 -12.08 0.91
CA ILE A 171 -8.15 -11.51 -0.10
C ILE A 171 -6.72 -12.03 0.10
N ALA A 172 -6.22 -12.03 1.33
CA ALA A 172 -4.90 -12.55 1.66
C ALA A 172 -4.77 -14.04 1.27
N ALA A 173 -5.78 -14.85 1.55
CA ALA A 173 -5.79 -16.26 1.20
C ALA A 173 -5.71 -16.51 -0.31
N HIS A 174 -6.38 -15.69 -1.12
CA HIS A 174 -6.38 -15.85 -2.58
C HIS A 174 -5.10 -15.33 -3.23
N LEU A 175 -4.51 -14.25 -2.70
CA LEU A 175 -3.40 -13.54 -3.33
C LEU A 175 -2.04 -13.80 -2.69
N ALA A 176 -1.94 -14.41 -1.52
CA ALA A 176 -0.66 -14.78 -0.90
C ALA A 176 -0.49 -16.31 -0.83
N ASP A 177 0.75 -16.79 -0.84
CA ASP A 177 1.07 -18.21 -0.65
C ASP A 177 1.11 -18.59 0.83
N ALA A 178 1.49 -17.64 1.69
CA ALA A 178 1.41 -17.80 3.14
C ALA A 178 0.91 -16.51 3.81
N CYS A 179 0.10 -16.67 4.85
CA CYS A 179 -0.52 -15.59 5.62
C CYS A 179 -0.10 -15.68 7.08
N ILE A 180 0.39 -14.59 7.63
CA ILE A 180 0.62 -14.41 9.06
C ILE A 180 -0.35 -13.34 9.55
N VAL A 181 -1.25 -13.70 10.46
CA VAL A 181 -2.19 -12.76 11.07
C VAL A 181 -1.69 -12.38 12.46
N SER A 182 -1.51 -11.08 12.69
CA SER A 182 -0.90 -10.57 13.91
C SER A 182 -1.48 -9.23 14.33
N ASN A 183 -1.15 -8.76 15.52
CA ASN A 183 -1.63 -7.47 16.02
C ASN A 183 -1.23 -6.30 15.13
N VAL A 184 -2.15 -5.30 15.08
CA VAL A 184 -1.87 -3.94 14.59
C VAL A 184 -2.09 -2.98 15.76
N ASP A 185 -3.32 -2.56 16.03
CA ASP A 185 -3.70 -1.76 17.19
C ASP A 185 -5.01 -2.33 17.76
N PRO A 186 -4.95 -3.30 18.68
CA PRO A 186 -6.16 -3.85 19.30
C PRO A 186 -6.88 -2.85 20.22
N TYR A 187 -6.19 -1.78 20.66
CA TYR A 187 -6.69 -0.83 21.66
C TYR A 187 -7.15 -1.56 22.92
N GLU A 188 -8.44 -1.44 23.26
CA GLU A 188 -9.06 -2.10 24.42
C GLU A 188 -9.68 -3.47 24.06
N ASP A 189 -9.78 -3.79 22.77
CA ASP A 189 -10.39 -5.05 22.31
C ASP A 189 -9.45 -6.23 22.53
N ASP A 190 -10.00 -7.45 22.58
CA ASP A 190 -9.20 -8.67 22.65
C ASP A 190 -8.43 -8.88 21.33
N PRO A 191 -7.09 -8.86 21.36
CA PRO A 191 -6.28 -9.06 20.18
C PRO A 191 -6.51 -10.41 19.51
N LEU A 192 -6.81 -11.46 20.28
CA LEU A 192 -7.03 -12.80 19.76
C LEU A 192 -8.34 -12.90 18.97
N GLU A 193 -9.40 -12.20 19.39
CA GLU A 193 -10.65 -12.15 18.63
C GLU A 193 -10.43 -11.48 17.27
N ILE A 194 -9.68 -10.38 17.22
CA ILE A 194 -9.38 -9.66 15.98
C ILE A 194 -8.57 -10.56 15.01
N ILE A 195 -7.56 -11.25 15.54
CA ILE A 195 -6.72 -12.16 14.76
C ILE A 195 -7.55 -13.33 14.24
N GLU A 196 -8.42 -13.91 15.08
CA GLU A 196 -9.25 -15.04 14.72
C GLU A 196 -10.31 -14.70 13.65
N ASP A 197 -10.88 -13.50 13.67
CA ASP A 197 -11.83 -13.04 12.62
C ASP A 197 -11.16 -13.08 11.24
N ILE A 198 -9.91 -12.65 11.14
CA ILE A 198 -9.16 -12.64 9.89
C ILE A 198 -8.70 -14.06 9.53
N ALA A 199 -8.17 -14.80 10.50
CA ALA A 199 -7.60 -16.13 10.29
C ALA A 199 -8.68 -17.15 9.87
N ARG A 200 -9.87 -17.15 10.50
CA ARG A 200 -10.99 -18.02 10.10
C ARG A 200 -11.45 -17.75 8.67
N ALA A 201 -11.46 -16.49 8.25
CA ALA A 201 -11.83 -16.15 6.88
C ALA A 201 -10.78 -16.63 5.87
N ALA A 202 -9.50 -16.55 6.21
CA ALA A 202 -8.42 -17.10 5.39
C ALA A 202 -8.48 -18.64 5.34
N GLU A 203 -8.77 -19.29 6.45
CA GLU A 203 -8.95 -20.75 6.54
C GLU A 203 -10.16 -21.22 5.71
N ALA A 204 -11.30 -20.53 5.80
CA ALA A 204 -12.48 -20.81 4.97
C ALA A 204 -12.22 -20.61 3.47
N ALA A 205 -11.25 -19.76 3.11
CA ALA A 205 -10.78 -19.55 1.74
C ALA A 205 -9.67 -20.52 1.29
N GLY A 206 -9.37 -21.56 2.12
CA GLY A 206 -8.50 -22.68 1.75
C GLY A 206 -7.11 -22.68 2.39
N LYS A 207 -6.75 -21.70 3.21
CA LYS A 207 -5.48 -21.71 3.95
C LYS A 207 -5.49 -22.74 5.09
N GLN A 208 -4.33 -23.30 5.40
CA GLN A 208 -4.17 -24.36 6.41
C GLN A 208 -3.32 -23.88 7.58
N ARG A 209 -3.91 -23.89 8.79
CA ARG A 209 -3.19 -23.51 10.01
C ARG A 209 -1.95 -24.38 10.23
N GLY A 210 -0.85 -23.73 10.59
CA GLY A 210 0.44 -24.37 10.81
C GLY A 210 1.24 -24.70 9.54
N THR A 211 0.61 -24.59 8.36
CA THR A 211 1.25 -24.83 7.06
C THR A 211 1.50 -23.52 6.30
N ASP A 212 0.42 -22.80 5.97
CA ASP A 212 0.45 -21.55 5.21
C ASP A 212 -0.41 -20.44 5.84
N LEU A 213 -1.00 -20.72 7.03
CA LEU A 213 -1.71 -19.76 7.86
C LEU A 213 -1.18 -19.83 9.29
N PHE A 214 -0.73 -18.70 9.83
CA PHE A 214 -0.20 -18.57 11.18
C PHE A 214 -0.88 -17.39 11.88
N ALA A 215 -1.53 -17.67 13.03
CA ALA A 215 -2.09 -16.69 13.94
C ALA A 215 -1.09 -16.45 15.07
N ILE A 216 -0.48 -15.27 15.14
CA ILE A 216 0.61 -14.95 16.08
C ILE A 216 0.30 -13.60 16.69
N GLU A 217 -0.02 -13.56 17.99
CA GLU A 217 -0.42 -12.32 18.65
C GLU A 217 0.71 -11.30 18.66
N ASP A 218 1.89 -11.69 19.09
CA ASP A 218 3.06 -10.82 19.12
C ASP A 218 3.49 -10.45 17.71
N ARG A 219 3.37 -9.15 17.37
CA ARG A 219 3.67 -8.67 16.02
C ARG A 219 5.15 -8.82 15.65
N ARG A 220 6.07 -8.68 16.60
CA ARG A 220 7.51 -8.90 16.37
C ARG A 220 7.78 -10.35 15.98
N ALA A 221 7.17 -11.29 16.71
CA ALA A 221 7.24 -12.72 16.39
C ALA A 221 6.55 -13.03 15.04
N GLY A 222 5.44 -12.37 14.73
CA GLY A 222 4.77 -12.47 13.43
C GLY A 222 5.67 -12.02 12.28
N ILE A 223 6.34 -10.87 12.40
CA ILE A 223 7.32 -10.37 11.43
C ILE A 223 8.47 -11.36 11.27
N ALA A 224 9.06 -11.82 12.36
CA ALA A 224 10.15 -12.80 12.32
C ALA A 224 9.72 -14.10 11.62
N LYS A 225 8.49 -14.58 11.86
CA LYS A 225 7.92 -15.75 11.18
C LYS A 225 7.77 -15.54 9.68
N ALA A 226 7.25 -14.38 9.26
CA ALA A 226 7.09 -14.04 7.84
C ALA A 226 8.43 -14.05 7.11
N LEU A 227 9.46 -13.45 7.71
CA LEU A 227 10.80 -13.40 7.14
C LEU A 227 11.48 -14.77 7.12
N ALA A 228 11.30 -15.60 8.17
CA ALA A 228 11.87 -16.94 8.24
C ALA A 228 11.25 -17.93 7.23
N LEU A 229 10.03 -17.70 6.77
CA LEU A 229 9.39 -18.50 5.71
C LEU A 229 9.92 -18.18 4.31
N ALA A 230 10.54 -17.01 4.13
CA ALA A 230 10.94 -16.53 2.82
C ALA A 230 12.16 -17.31 2.27
N GLN A 231 12.09 -17.63 1.00
CA GLN A 231 13.15 -18.23 0.22
C GLN A 231 13.73 -17.21 -0.78
N PRO A 232 14.89 -17.47 -1.41
CA PRO A 232 15.42 -16.58 -2.42
C PRO A 232 14.38 -16.24 -3.51
N ASN A 233 14.29 -14.94 -3.83
CA ASN A 233 13.35 -14.32 -4.77
C ASN A 233 11.91 -14.12 -4.26
N ASP A 234 11.49 -14.71 -3.13
CA ASP A 234 10.15 -14.47 -2.58
C ASP A 234 9.90 -12.98 -2.28
N VAL A 235 8.63 -12.64 -2.13
CA VAL A 235 8.19 -11.29 -1.73
C VAL A 235 7.47 -11.39 -0.41
N VAL A 236 7.96 -10.67 0.60
CA VAL A 236 7.33 -10.52 1.91
C VAL A 236 6.69 -9.14 1.99
N LEU A 237 5.42 -9.09 2.35
CA LEU A 237 4.65 -7.88 2.54
C LEU A 237 4.20 -7.78 4.00
N VAL A 238 4.68 -6.76 4.72
CA VAL A 238 4.27 -6.44 6.10
C VAL A 238 3.30 -5.29 6.05
N THR A 239 2.04 -5.49 6.49
CA THR A 239 0.97 -4.50 6.36
C THR A 239 0.38 -4.05 7.70
N GLY A 240 -0.34 -2.94 7.67
CA GLY A 240 -1.17 -2.42 8.75
C GLY A 240 -0.63 -1.18 9.45
N LYS A 241 0.67 -1.12 9.74
CA LYS A 241 1.29 0.01 10.44
C LYS A 241 2.01 1.00 9.52
N GLY A 242 2.59 0.53 8.42
CA GLY A 242 3.34 1.39 7.52
C GLY A 242 4.44 2.17 8.23
N ALA A 243 4.32 3.51 8.28
CA ALA A 243 5.27 4.41 8.94
C ALA A 243 4.82 4.86 10.35
N GLU A 244 3.80 4.25 10.92
CA GLU A 244 3.36 4.57 12.28
C GLU A 244 4.42 4.19 13.31
N GLN A 245 4.60 5.06 14.32
CA GLN A 245 5.67 4.93 15.31
C GLN A 245 5.16 4.49 16.69
N SER A 246 3.96 3.92 16.74
CA SER A 246 3.40 3.36 17.96
C SER A 246 2.52 2.16 17.68
N ILE A 247 2.32 1.29 18.66
CA ILE A 247 1.30 0.26 18.71
C ILE A 247 0.53 0.40 20.02
N VAL A 248 -0.81 0.35 19.96
CA VAL A 248 -1.65 0.52 21.15
C VAL A 248 -2.26 -0.81 21.55
N ILE A 249 -1.90 -1.30 22.75
CA ILE A 249 -2.37 -2.58 23.31
C ILE A 249 -2.93 -2.31 24.71
N ARG A 250 -4.20 -2.66 24.95
CA ARG A 250 -4.90 -2.45 26.23
C ARG A 250 -4.79 -1.00 26.72
N GLY A 251 -5.01 -0.03 25.80
CA GLY A 251 -4.93 1.39 26.09
C GLY A 251 -3.53 1.96 26.34
N VAL A 252 -2.50 1.12 26.31
CA VAL A 252 -1.11 1.56 26.47
C VAL A 252 -0.45 1.68 25.11
N SER A 253 0.13 2.85 24.83
CA SER A 253 0.92 3.08 23.62
C SER A 253 2.38 2.69 23.86
N TYR A 254 2.92 1.87 22.98
CA TYR A 254 4.31 1.45 22.96
C TYR A 254 4.99 2.01 21.71
N ASP A 255 6.26 2.37 21.81
CA ASP A 255 7.08 2.74 20.66
C ASP A 255 7.17 1.57 19.68
N TRP A 256 6.92 1.85 18.41
CA TRP A 256 6.85 0.85 17.37
C TRP A 256 7.23 1.43 16.01
N ASP A 257 7.89 0.67 15.18
CA ASP A 257 8.10 0.99 13.77
C ASP A 257 8.37 -0.32 13.01
N ASP A 258 7.43 -0.75 12.17
CA ASP A 258 7.57 -1.98 11.38
C ASP A 258 8.85 -2.00 10.55
N ARG A 259 9.28 -0.86 10.04
CA ARG A 259 10.47 -0.72 9.18
C ARG A 259 11.74 -1.05 9.96
N LEU A 260 11.84 -0.54 11.18
CA LEU A 260 12.97 -0.81 12.07
C LEU A 260 12.97 -2.26 12.53
N ILE A 261 11.82 -2.80 12.91
CA ILE A 261 11.68 -4.20 13.37
C ILE A 261 12.01 -5.17 12.25
N VAL A 262 11.53 -4.93 11.04
CA VAL A 262 11.88 -5.72 9.84
C VAL A 262 13.39 -5.66 9.58
N ALA A 263 14.00 -4.47 9.64
CA ALA A 263 15.44 -4.31 9.44
C ALA A 263 16.25 -5.04 10.52
N GLU A 264 15.84 -4.98 11.78
CA GLU A 264 16.47 -5.72 12.90
C GLU A 264 16.36 -7.24 12.70
N ALA A 265 15.16 -7.73 12.37
CA ALA A 265 14.94 -9.16 12.15
C ALA A 265 15.74 -9.69 10.94
N LEU A 266 15.85 -8.92 9.85
CA LEU A 266 16.69 -9.28 8.69
C LEU A 266 18.18 -9.39 9.05
N LYS A 267 18.70 -8.51 9.90
CA LYS A 267 20.09 -8.60 10.38
C LYS A 267 20.35 -9.88 11.17
N GLN A 268 19.34 -10.36 11.90
CA GLN A 268 19.45 -11.61 12.68
C GLN A 268 19.37 -12.87 11.80
N LEU A 269 18.75 -12.78 10.62
CA LEU A 269 18.68 -13.89 9.65
C LEU A 269 19.93 -13.98 8.75
N SER A 270 20.71 -12.92 8.68
CA SER A 270 21.99 -12.95 7.94
C SER A 270 23.03 -13.66 8.79
N PRO A 271 23.73 -14.69 8.26
CA PRO A 271 24.75 -15.43 8.98
C PRO A 271 25.97 -14.57 9.33
#